data_4ece6d581c380657fa6896176b0f2d92
#
_entry.id   4ece6d581c380657fa6896176b0f2d92
#
_cell.length_a   1.000
_cell.length_b   1.000
_cell.length_c   1.000
_cell.angle_alpha   90.00
_cell.angle_beta   90.00
_cell.angle_gamma   90.00
#
_symmetry.space_group_name_H-M   'P 1'
#
loop_
_entity.id
_entity.type
_entity.pdbx_description
1 polymer ?
#
loop_
_entity_poly.entity_id
_entity_poly.type
_entity_poly.pdbx_seq_one_letter_code
_entity_poly.pdbx_strand_id
1 'polypeptide(L)'
;MSEKLIRTFISVTVPKEIVIIKEMLKSTLDSKGARIRWVRDGNMHLTLKFIGGTTEESVDSINNRLATMVKPSSSISLSLSGTGCFPKKGRANTLWVGVNGELDKLEKLILNINSKLEPLGFPIEKREFSPHVTIARINSNQKKKPDISNFLNTTFIELPMRIVKINLMQSESFPKGSFYTILGTHFLGTKLE
;
A
#
# COMPACT_ATOMS: atom_id res chain seq x y z
N MET A 1 -30.44 -9.25 -10.97
CA MET A 1 -29.14 -9.93 -10.82
C MET A 1 -28.29 -9.05 -9.92
N SER A 2 -27.67 -9.56 -8.84
CA SER A 2 -26.77 -8.74 -8.02
C SER A 2 -25.51 -8.44 -8.82
N GLU A 3 -25.14 -7.16 -8.96
CA GLU A 3 -23.89 -6.76 -9.61
C GLU A 3 -22.71 -7.39 -8.87
N LYS A 4 -21.80 -7.97 -9.65
CA LYS A 4 -20.56 -8.55 -9.12
C LYS A 4 -19.62 -7.43 -8.69
N LEU A 5 -19.40 -7.31 -7.39
CA LEU A 5 -18.45 -6.34 -6.83
C LEU A 5 -17.04 -6.92 -6.82
N ILE A 6 -16.08 -6.18 -7.35
CA ILE A 6 -14.65 -6.44 -7.21
C ILE A 6 -14.04 -5.53 -6.14
N ARG A 7 -13.03 -5.98 -5.42
CA ARG A 7 -12.34 -5.14 -4.42
C ARG A 7 -11.23 -4.36 -5.08
N THR A 8 -11.29 -3.03 -5.01
CA THR A 8 -10.31 -2.17 -5.63
C THR A 8 -9.61 -1.25 -4.63
N PHE A 9 -8.41 -0.80 -4.99
CA PHE A 9 -7.60 0.16 -4.25
C PHE A 9 -6.63 0.89 -5.18
N ILE A 10 -6.14 2.05 -4.76
CA ILE A 10 -5.12 2.81 -5.49
C ILE A 10 -3.80 2.65 -4.78
N SER A 11 -2.74 2.38 -5.54
CA SER A 11 -1.41 2.14 -5.01
C SER A 11 -0.29 2.70 -5.87
N VAL A 12 0.90 2.72 -5.27
CA VAL A 12 2.18 2.99 -5.93
C VAL A 12 3.06 1.76 -5.83
N THR A 13 3.72 1.44 -6.91
CA THR A 13 4.73 0.38 -6.95
C THR A 13 5.97 0.82 -6.18
N VAL A 14 6.54 -0.08 -5.37
CA VAL A 14 7.79 0.15 -4.65
C VAL A 14 8.99 -0.39 -5.42
N PRO A 15 10.22 0.10 -5.14
CA PRO A 15 11.44 -0.43 -5.74
C PRO A 15 11.61 -1.93 -5.48
N LYS A 16 12.18 -2.67 -6.44
CA LYS A 16 12.39 -4.12 -6.33
C LYS A 16 13.35 -4.48 -5.19
N GLU A 17 14.26 -3.59 -4.88
CA GLU A 17 15.26 -3.71 -3.82
C GLU A 17 14.66 -3.88 -2.41
N ILE A 18 13.38 -3.53 -2.23
CA ILE A 18 12.65 -3.79 -0.98
C ILE A 18 12.63 -5.29 -0.60
N VAL A 19 12.83 -6.18 -1.58
CA VAL A 19 12.93 -7.63 -1.33
C VAL A 19 14.14 -7.92 -0.44
N ILE A 20 15.26 -7.26 -0.65
CA ILE A 20 16.49 -7.41 0.16
C ILE A 20 16.21 -6.97 1.60
N ILE A 21 15.56 -5.81 1.76
CA ILE A 21 15.15 -5.28 3.07
C ILE A 21 14.20 -6.26 3.76
N LYS A 22 13.20 -6.78 3.05
CA LYS A 22 12.26 -7.76 3.58
C LYS A 22 12.97 -9.03 4.09
N GLU A 23 13.90 -9.60 3.33
CA GLU A 23 14.62 -10.81 3.74
C GLU A 23 15.55 -10.53 4.94
N MET A 24 16.21 -9.37 4.98
CA MET A 24 16.98 -8.94 6.14
C MET A 24 16.06 -8.80 7.37
N LEU A 25 14.94 -8.10 7.27
CA LEU A 25 14.00 -7.92 8.36
C LEU A 25 13.37 -9.23 8.83
N LYS A 26 13.20 -10.19 7.93
CA LYS A 26 12.72 -11.53 8.25
C LYS A 26 13.69 -12.29 9.16
N SER A 27 15.00 -12.10 9.00
CA SER A 27 16.00 -12.71 9.86
C SER A 27 16.06 -12.14 11.28
N THR A 28 15.55 -10.92 11.49
CA THR A 28 15.53 -10.27 12.82
C THR A 28 14.33 -10.69 13.67
N LEU A 29 13.38 -11.43 13.11
CA LEU A 29 12.11 -11.73 13.75
C LEU A 29 12.11 -13.14 14.35
N ASP A 30 11.91 -13.24 15.66
CA ASP A 30 11.70 -14.52 16.33
C ASP A 30 10.21 -14.91 16.30
N SER A 31 9.89 -15.90 15.49
CA SER A 31 8.51 -16.36 15.33
C SER A 31 7.94 -17.01 16.59
N LYS A 32 8.77 -17.56 17.48
CA LYS A 32 8.32 -18.37 18.65
C LYS A 32 7.25 -19.41 18.26
N GLY A 33 7.34 -19.92 17.02
CA GLY A 33 6.37 -20.83 16.43
C GLY A 33 5.02 -20.20 16.05
N ALA A 34 4.93 -18.88 15.99
CA ALA A 34 3.79 -18.17 15.43
C ALA A 34 3.79 -18.23 13.89
N ARG A 35 2.62 -18.25 13.29
CA ARG A 35 2.49 -18.17 11.83
C ARG A 35 2.55 -16.72 11.39
N ILE A 36 3.57 -16.39 10.58
CA ILE A 36 3.77 -15.09 9.96
C ILE A 36 3.66 -15.28 8.46
N ARG A 37 2.80 -14.51 7.82
CA ARG A 37 2.63 -14.53 6.37
C ARG A 37 3.34 -13.32 5.77
N TRP A 38 4.48 -13.56 5.15
CA TRP A 38 5.23 -12.58 4.40
C TRP A 38 4.51 -12.22 3.10
N VAL A 39 4.51 -10.94 2.76
CA VAL A 39 3.95 -10.44 1.49
C VAL A 39 4.83 -10.94 0.35
N ARG A 40 4.22 -11.42 -0.73
CA ARG A 40 4.94 -11.84 -1.94
C ARG A 40 5.66 -10.64 -2.55
N ASP A 41 6.83 -10.85 -3.15
CA ASP A 41 7.68 -9.78 -3.65
C ASP A 41 6.96 -8.84 -4.61
N GLY A 42 6.22 -9.38 -5.57
CA GLY A 42 5.43 -8.58 -6.51
C GLY A 42 4.17 -7.91 -5.93
N ASN A 43 3.82 -8.20 -4.67
CA ASN A 43 2.62 -7.67 -4.01
C ASN A 43 2.92 -6.52 -3.03
N MET A 44 4.19 -6.19 -2.81
CA MET A 44 4.55 -5.06 -1.94
C MET A 44 4.25 -3.74 -2.66
N HIS A 45 3.54 -2.85 -2.00
CA HIS A 45 3.11 -1.56 -2.55
C HIS A 45 2.80 -0.55 -1.44
N LEU A 46 2.83 0.73 -1.78
CA LEU A 46 2.27 1.79 -0.94
C LEU A 46 0.80 2.00 -1.35
N THR A 47 -0.13 1.76 -0.43
CA THR A 47 -1.57 2.02 -0.67
C THR A 47 -1.85 3.50 -0.47
N LEU A 48 -2.51 4.14 -1.43
CA LEU A 48 -2.94 5.55 -1.34
C LEU A 48 -4.40 5.66 -0.88
N LYS A 49 -5.28 4.79 -1.38
CA LYS A 49 -6.70 4.75 -1.00
C LYS A 49 -7.27 3.34 -1.18
N PHE A 50 -7.96 2.85 -0.18
CA PHE A 50 -8.85 1.70 -0.33
C PHE A 50 -10.20 2.20 -0.86
N ILE A 51 -10.65 1.64 -1.99
CA ILE A 51 -11.95 1.96 -2.59
C ILE A 51 -13.00 0.96 -2.08
N GLY A 52 -12.66 -0.32 -2.03
CA GLY A 52 -13.56 -1.37 -1.56
C GLY A 52 -14.33 -2.04 -2.70
N GLY A 53 -15.60 -2.37 -2.46
CA GLY A 53 -16.47 -2.99 -3.47
C GLY A 53 -16.79 -2.02 -4.60
N THR A 54 -16.42 -2.39 -5.82
CA THR A 54 -16.54 -1.57 -7.02
C THR A 54 -17.20 -2.40 -8.12
N THR A 55 -18.18 -1.85 -8.82
CA THR A 55 -18.77 -2.50 -10.01
C THR A 55 -17.81 -2.40 -11.19
N GLU A 56 -17.90 -3.28 -12.16
CA GLU A 56 -17.07 -3.21 -13.38
C GLU A 56 -17.29 -1.90 -14.14
N GLU A 57 -18.52 -1.39 -14.20
CA GLU A 57 -18.87 -0.10 -14.82
C GLU A 57 -18.19 1.09 -14.11
N SER A 58 -18.03 1.03 -12.78
CA SER A 58 -17.38 2.07 -12.02
C SER A 58 -15.86 2.15 -12.27
N VAL A 59 -15.24 1.06 -12.74
CA VAL A 59 -13.78 1.02 -13.03
C VAL A 59 -13.40 2.07 -14.07
N ASP A 60 -14.14 2.19 -15.15
CA ASP A 60 -13.86 3.18 -16.20
C ASP A 60 -14.03 4.61 -15.69
N SER A 61 -15.08 4.86 -14.91
CA SER A 61 -15.31 6.17 -14.28
C SER A 61 -14.16 6.55 -13.35
N ILE A 62 -13.67 5.60 -12.54
CA ILE A 62 -12.50 5.82 -11.65
C ILE A 62 -11.25 6.10 -12.49
N ASN A 63 -10.97 5.30 -13.52
CA ASN A 63 -9.81 5.47 -14.40
C ASN A 63 -9.81 6.84 -15.07
N ASN A 64 -10.94 7.30 -15.60
CA ASN A 64 -11.09 8.61 -16.23
C ASN A 64 -10.81 9.76 -15.25
N ARG A 65 -11.31 9.64 -14.01
CA ARG A 65 -11.04 10.64 -12.96
C ARG A 65 -9.57 10.67 -12.57
N LEU A 66 -8.95 9.51 -12.39
CA LEU A 66 -7.51 9.42 -12.06
C LEU A 66 -6.65 9.98 -13.21
N ALA A 67 -6.92 9.63 -14.46
CA ALA A 67 -6.18 10.10 -15.62
C ALA A 67 -6.18 11.64 -15.73
N THR A 68 -7.32 12.26 -15.45
CA THR A 68 -7.43 13.73 -15.49
C THR A 68 -6.71 14.38 -14.30
N MET A 69 -6.85 13.78 -13.11
CA MET A 69 -6.34 14.35 -11.86
C MET A 69 -4.81 14.36 -11.79
N VAL A 70 -4.13 13.34 -12.34
CA VAL A 70 -2.67 13.23 -12.21
C VAL A 70 -1.90 14.12 -13.20
N LYS A 71 -2.53 14.60 -14.28
CA LYS A 71 -1.88 15.44 -15.31
C LYS A 71 -1.13 16.66 -14.76
N PRO A 72 -1.71 17.46 -13.83
CA PRO A 72 -1.02 18.62 -13.26
C PRO A 72 -0.02 18.25 -12.14
N SER A 73 0.07 16.99 -11.75
CA SER A 73 0.90 16.57 -10.62
C SER A 73 2.34 16.33 -11.05
N SER A 74 3.30 16.80 -10.27
CA SER A 74 4.72 16.44 -10.45
C SER A 74 5.05 15.10 -9.78
N SER A 75 6.17 14.49 -10.18
CA SER A 75 6.70 13.33 -9.47
C SER A 75 7.02 13.65 -8.01
N ILE A 76 6.94 12.65 -7.12
CA ILE A 76 7.16 12.81 -5.68
C ILE A 76 8.36 11.96 -5.30
N SER A 77 9.35 12.58 -4.64
CA SER A 77 10.55 11.90 -4.15
C SER A 77 10.33 11.45 -2.71
N LEU A 78 10.44 10.16 -2.49
CA LEU A 78 10.27 9.51 -1.19
C LEU A 78 11.45 8.58 -0.90
N SER A 79 11.48 8.04 0.29
CA SER A 79 12.36 6.93 0.67
C SER A 79 11.61 5.94 1.55
N LEU A 80 12.04 4.69 1.51
CA LEU A 80 11.57 3.65 2.43
C LEU A 80 12.58 3.55 3.57
N SER A 81 12.16 3.77 4.81
CA SER A 81 13.01 3.66 5.98
C SER A 81 12.23 3.39 7.26
N GLY A 82 12.91 2.83 8.24
CA GLY A 82 12.30 2.46 9.51
C GLY A 82 11.30 1.31 9.40
N THR A 83 10.93 0.79 10.53
CA THR A 83 10.00 -0.33 10.67
C THR A 83 8.88 0.00 11.64
N GLY A 84 7.79 -0.72 11.54
CA GLY A 84 6.70 -0.55 12.47
C GLY A 84 5.65 -1.65 12.39
N CYS A 85 4.64 -1.53 13.26
CA CYS A 85 3.54 -2.50 13.30
C CYS A 85 2.19 -1.81 13.49
N PHE A 86 1.13 -2.50 13.08
CA PHE A 86 -0.24 -2.15 13.45
C PHE A 86 -0.92 -3.32 14.18
N PRO A 87 -1.78 -3.02 15.18
CA PRO A 87 -1.84 -1.74 15.88
C PRO A 87 -0.51 -1.44 16.62
N LYS A 88 -0.22 -0.16 16.88
CA LYS A 88 1.00 0.26 17.61
C LYS A 88 1.00 -0.22 19.07
N LYS A 89 -0.19 -0.35 19.67
CA LYS A 89 -0.37 -0.88 21.02
C LYS A 89 -1.14 -2.19 20.96
N GLY A 90 -0.77 -3.15 21.82
CA GLY A 90 -1.42 -4.45 21.89
C GLY A 90 -0.84 -5.48 20.94
N ARG A 91 -1.69 -6.31 20.36
CA ARG A 91 -1.25 -7.45 19.53
C ARG A 91 -1.07 -7.03 18.08
N ALA A 92 0.18 -6.87 17.67
CA ALA A 92 0.50 -6.57 16.28
C ALA A 92 -0.04 -7.64 15.32
N ASN A 93 -0.63 -7.21 14.21
CA ASN A 93 -1.12 -8.07 13.13
C ASN A 93 -0.54 -7.72 11.76
N THR A 94 0.12 -6.56 11.64
CA THR A 94 0.73 -6.07 10.41
C THR A 94 2.12 -5.54 10.73
N LEU A 95 3.13 -5.98 9.98
CA LEU A 95 4.49 -5.46 10.02
C LEU A 95 4.75 -4.70 8.72
N TRP A 96 5.39 -3.54 8.82
CA TRP A 96 5.59 -2.65 7.69
C TRP A 96 6.92 -1.91 7.72
N VAL A 97 7.30 -1.42 6.56
CA VAL A 97 8.39 -0.46 6.35
C VAL A 97 7.78 0.92 6.15
N GLY A 98 8.34 1.93 6.81
CA GLY A 98 7.87 3.31 6.74
C GLY A 98 8.25 4.00 5.43
N VAL A 99 7.61 5.15 5.19
CA VAL A 99 7.85 6.02 4.03
C VAL A 99 8.14 7.42 4.52
N ASN A 100 9.22 8.02 4.02
CA ASN A 100 9.66 9.38 4.32
C ASN A 100 9.89 10.19 3.03
N GLY A 101 10.25 11.46 3.17
CA GLY A 101 10.54 12.37 2.05
C GLY A 101 9.47 13.42 1.85
N GLU A 102 9.05 13.68 0.61
CA GLU A 102 8.06 14.72 0.26
C GLU A 102 6.62 14.34 0.69
N LEU A 103 6.41 14.09 2.00
CA LEU A 103 5.12 13.62 2.54
C LEU A 103 3.99 14.61 2.31
N ASP A 104 4.25 15.92 2.33
CA ASP A 104 3.24 16.96 2.04
C ASP A 104 2.69 16.83 0.60
N LYS A 105 3.56 16.49 -0.36
CA LYS A 105 3.12 16.25 -1.75
C LYS A 105 2.32 14.96 -1.85
N LEU A 106 2.73 13.92 -1.12
CA LEU A 106 1.99 12.65 -1.05
C LEU A 106 0.61 12.85 -0.44
N GLU A 107 0.50 13.60 0.64
CA GLU A 107 -0.77 13.92 1.29
C GLU A 107 -1.70 14.72 0.34
N LYS A 108 -1.17 15.74 -0.34
CA LYS A 108 -1.92 16.49 -1.36
C LYS A 108 -2.45 15.59 -2.47
N LEU A 109 -1.64 14.64 -2.94
CA LEU A 109 -2.07 13.65 -3.93
C LEU A 109 -3.24 12.81 -3.41
N ILE A 110 -3.17 12.35 -2.16
CA ILE A 110 -4.22 11.52 -1.52
C ILE A 110 -5.51 12.33 -1.30
N LEU A 111 -5.39 13.57 -0.85
CA LEU A 111 -6.55 14.48 -0.70
C LEU A 111 -7.24 14.70 -2.05
N ASN A 112 -6.45 14.89 -3.12
CA ASN A 112 -6.99 15.04 -4.46
C ASN A 112 -7.67 13.74 -4.95
N ILE A 113 -7.08 12.56 -4.73
CA ILE A 113 -7.72 11.27 -5.02
C ILE A 113 -9.07 11.17 -4.29
N ASN A 114 -9.11 11.47 -3.01
CA ASN A 114 -10.33 11.41 -2.20
C ASN A 114 -11.41 12.35 -2.77
N SER A 115 -11.08 13.62 -2.99
CA SER A 115 -12.00 14.64 -3.54
C SER A 115 -12.56 14.25 -4.91
N LYS A 116 -11.75 13.62 -5.77
CA LYS A 116 -12.19 13.26 -7.13
C LYS A 116 -13.04 11.99 -7.17
N LEU A 117 -12.90 11.10 -6.19
CA LEU A 117 -13.66 9.85 -6.11
C LEU A 117 -14.92 9.96 -5.24
N GLU A 118 -15.01 10.94 -4.34
CA GLU A 118 -16.19 11.16 -3.51
C GLU A 118 -17.49 11.33 -4.32
N PRO A 119 -17.54 12.14 -5.41
CA PRO A 119 -18.74 12.26 -6.24
C PRO A 119 -19.15 10.99 -6.98
N LEU A 120 -18.25 9.99 -7.05
CA LEU A 120 -18.55 8.67 -7.61
C LEU A 120 -19.09 7.69 -6.55
N GLY A 121 -19.35 8.16 -5.32
CA GLY A 121 -19.85 7.33 -4.22
C GLY A 121 -18.77 6.64 -3.39
N PHE A 122 -17.48 6.98 -3.57
CA PHE A 122 -16.38 6.42 -2.78
C PHE A 122 -15.96 7.41 -1.68
N PRO A 123 -16.35 7.18 -0.42
CA PRO A 123 -16.21 8.16 0.64
C PRO A 123 -14.74 8.47 0.95
N ILE A 124 -14.52 9.65 1.52
CA ILE A 124 -13.22 10.07 2.03
C ILE A 124 -12.83 9.18 3.22
N GLU A 125 -11.59 8.68 3.25
CA GLU A 125 -11.06 7.96 4.41
C GLU A 125 -10.90 8.95 5.59
N LYS A 126 -11.53 8.62 6.71
CA LYS A 126 -11.52 9.48 7.90
C LYS A 126 -10.29 9.26 8.80
N ARG A 127 -9.60 8.12 8.61
CA ARG A 127 -8.41 7.82 9.41
C ARG A 127 -7.23 8.60 8.89
N GLU A 128 -6.38 9.05 9.83
CA GLU A 128 -5.10 9.66 9.51
C GLU A 128 -4.28 8.74 8.60
N PHE A 129 -3.76 9.29 7.53
CA PHE A 129 -2.92 8.56 6.60
C PHE A 129 -1.55 8.30 7.23
N SER A 130 -1.20 7.05 7.39
CA SER A 130 0.12 6.61 7.84
C SER A 130 0.82 5.89 6.68
N PRO A 131 1.73 6.56 5.95
CA PRO A 131 2.39 6.00 4.78
C PRO A 131 3.27 4.82 5.17
N HIS A 132 2.98 3.64 4.59
CA HIS A 132 3.72 2.41 4.90
C HIS A 132 3.61 1.38 3.77
N VAL A 133 4.58 0.51 3.71
CA VAL A 133 4.58 -0.69 2.87
C VAL A 133 4.47 -1.92 3.75
N THR A 134 3.34 -2.62 3.68
CA THR A 134 3.15 -3.88 4.42
C THR A 134 4.10 -4.94 3.88
N ILE A 135 4.89 -5.57 4.76
CA ILE A 135 5.81 -6.66 4.41
C ILE A 135 5.43 -8.00 5.03
N ALA A 136 4.69 -8.00 6.14
CA ALA A 136 4.19 -9.24 6.73
C ALA A 136 2.86 -9.04 7.49
N ARG A 137 2.12 -10.11 7.62
CA ARG A 137 0.90 -10.18 8.43
C ARG A 137 0.99 -11.32 9.43
N ILE A 138 0.59 -11.04 10.67
CA ILE A 138 0.56 -11.98 11.78
C ILE A 138 -0.91 -12.33 12.05
N ASN A 139 -1.22 -13.62 12.12
CA ASN A 139 -2.59 -14.03 12.47
C ASN A 139 -2.89 -13.63 13.93
N SER A 140 -3.84 -12.71 14.12
CA SER A 140 -4.23 -12.24 15.45
C SER A 140 -4.87 -13.33 16.33
N ASN A 141 -5.51 -14.33 15.72
CA ASN A 141 -6.26 -15.37 16.43
C ASN A 141 -5.42 -16.57 16.90
N GLN A 142 -4.13 -16.60 16.58
CA GLN A 142 -3.25 -17.68 17.03
C GLN A 142 -2.80 -17.52 18.49
N LYS A 143 -2.60 -18.61 19.21
CA LYS A 143 -2.15 -18.58 20.62
C LYS A 143 -0.71 -18.08 20.75
N LYS A 144 0.17 -18.53 19.86
CA LYS A 144 1.59 -18.15 19.83
C LYS A 144 1.77 -16.73 19.30
N LYS A 145 2.68 -15.98 19.93
CA LYS A 145 3.00 -14.59 19.54
C LYS A 145 4.47 -14.53 19.13
N PRO A 146 4.81 -13.94 17.97
CA PRO A 146 6.20 -13.68 17.64
C PRO A 146 6.76 -12.59 18.55
N ASP A 147 8.06 -12.60 18.77
CA ASP A 147 8.79 -11.47 19.30
C ASP A 147 9.22 -10.57 18.14
N ILE A 148 8.70 -9.36 18.13
CA ILE A 148 8.95 -8.37 17.07
C ILE A 148 9.90 -7.25 17.54
N SER A 149 10.50 -7.35 18.72
CA SER A 149 11.32 -6.29 19.30
C SER A 149 12.53 -5.96 18.44
N ASN A 150 13.28 -6.97 18.00
CA ASN A 150 14.41 -6.77 17.11
C ASN A 150 13.97 -6.22 15.75
N PHE A 151 12.85 -6.68 15.20
CA PHE A 151 12.28 -6.14 13.98
C PHE A 151 12.00 -4.63 14.12
N LEU A 152 11.36 -4.20 15.20
CA LEU A 152 11.01 -2.79 15.42
C LEU A 152 12.23 -1.89 15.67
N ASN A 153 13.33 -2.45 16.17
CA ASN A 153 14.58 -1.71 16.45
C ASN A 153 15.59 -1.80 15.30
N THR A 154 15.26 -2.54 14.22
CA THR A 154 16.18 -2.70 13.09
C THR A 154 16.20 -1.45 12.24
N THR A 155 17.40 -0.95 11.97
CA THR A 155 17.66 0.13 11.02
C THR A 155 18.29 -0.44 9.74
N PHE A 156 18.07 0.23 8.63
CA PHE A 156 18.68 -0.10 7.34
C PHE A 156 18.91 1.19 6.53
N ILE A 157 19.74 1.10 5.50
CA ILE A 157 19.98 2.22 4.59
C ILE A 157 18.68 2.55 3.87
N GLU A 158 18.29 3.83 3.89
CA GLU A 158 17.09 4.29 3.20
C GLU A 158 17.10 3.90 1.72
N LEU A 159 15.99 3.32 1.27
CA LEU A 159 15.80 2.95 -0.12
C LEU A 159 15.06 4.06 -0.85
N PRO A 160 15.70 4.79 -1.79
CA PRO A 160 15.05 5.83 -2.56
C PRO A 160 13.86 5.30 -3.35
N MET A 161 12.76 6.05 -3.37
CA MET A 161 11.55 5.74 -4.10
C MET A 161 11.01 7.01 -4.77
N ARG A 162 10.66 6.93 -6.05
CA ARG A 162 10.04 8.05 -6.77
C ARG A 162 8.66 7.64 -7.30
N ILE A 163 7.65 8.42 -6.95
CA ILE A 163 6.32 8.23 -7.50
C ILE A 163 6.23 8.99 -8.82
N VAL A 164 6.12 8.27 -9.91
CA VAL A 164 5.89 8.81 -11.25
C VAL A 164 4.55 8.36 -11.83
N LYS A 165 3.89 7.41 -11.18
CA LYS A 165 2.59 6.87 -11.58
C LYS A 165 1.85 6.28 -10.39
N ILE A 166 0.53 6.23 -10.51
CA ILE A 166 -0.36 5.51 -9.60
C ILE A 166 -1.10 4.42 -10.37
N ASN A 167 -1.48 3.36 -9.68
CA ASN A 167 -2.22 2.23 -10.29
C ASN A 167 -3.56 2.06 -9.58
N LEU A 168 -4.62 1.86 -10.36
CA LEU A 168 -5.88 1.27 -9.89
C LEU A 168 -5.71 -0.24 -9.90
N MET A 169 -5.95 -0.88 -8.77
CA MET A 169 -5.69 -2.31 -8.55
C MET A 169 -6.97 -3.03 -8.14
N GLN A 170 -7.16 -4.24 -8.67
CA GLN A 170 -8.11 -5.21 -8.12
C GLN A 170 -7.40 -6.13 -7.13
N SER A 171 -8.08 -6.49 -6.06
CA SER A 171 -7.62 -7.46 -5.06
C SER A 171 -8.53 -8.67 -5.00
N GLU A 172 -7.97 -9.84 -5.20
CA GLU A 172 -8.63 -11.12 -5.02
C GLU A 172 -7.96 -11.88 -3.87
N SER A 173 -8.78 -12.42 -2.97
CA SER A 173 -8.28 -13.13 -1.79
C SER A 173 -8.37 -14.64 -2.01
N PHE A 174 -7.25 -15.33 -1.88
CA PHE A 174 -7.13 -16.77 -1.96
C PHE A 174 -6.56 -17.35 -0.66
N PRO A 175 -6.73 -18.65 -0.39
CA PRO A 175 -6.15 -19.28 0.81
C PRO A 175 -4.63 -19.08 0.94
N LYS A 176 -3.92 -19.04 -0.19
CA LYS A 176 -2.46 -18.84 -0.26
C LYS A 176 -2.03 -17.36 -0.27
N GLY A 177 -2.95 -16.40 -0.13
CA GLY A 177 -2.69 -14.96 -0.12
C GLY A 177 -3.48 -14.19 -1.15
N SER A 178 -3.26 -12.87 -1.21
CA SER A 178 -3.92 -12.00 -2.17
C SER A 178 -3.22 -12.05 -3.53
N PHE A 179 -4.01 -11.91 -4.57
CA PHE A 179 -3.58 -11.68 -5.94
C PHE A 179 -4.03 -10.29 -6.36
N TYR A 180 -3.19 -9.56 -7.08
CA TYR A 180 -3.47 -8.19 -7.50
C TYR A 180 -3.37 -8.07 -9.02
N THR A 181 -4.38 -7.43 -9.62
CA THR A 181 -4.43 -7.14 -11.06
C THR A 181 -4.49 -5.63 -11.26
N ILE A 182 -3.68 -5.11 -12.19
CA ILE A 182 -3.71 -3.69 -12.55
C ILE A 182 -4.91 -3.46 -13.48
N LEU A 183 -5.83 -2.58 -13.06
CA LEU A 183 -6.98 -2.17 -13.85
C LEU A 183 -6.75 -0.85 -14.60
N GLY A 184 -5.73 -0.09 -14.21
CA GLY A 184 -5.34 1.16 -14.84
C GLY A 184 -4.04 1.71 -14.28
N THR A 185 -3.27 2.40 -15.12
CA THR A 185 -2.01 3.07 -14.74
C THR A 185 -2.07 4.53 -15.20
N HIS A 186 -1.76 5.45 -14.30
CA HIS A 186 -1.85 6.88 -14.52
C HIS A 186 -0.55 7.56 -14.14
N PHE A 187 0.14 8.16 -15.12
CA PHE A 187 1.41 8.85 -14.92
C PHE A 187 1.18 10.27 -14.39
N LEU A 188 1.97 10.67 -13.39
CA LEU A 188 1.99 12.03 -12.87
C LEU A 188 2.71 12.93 -13.88
N GLY A 189 2.11 14.12 -14.13
CA GLY A 189 2.61 15.07 -15.13
C GLY A 189 2.16 14.73 -16.55
N THR A 190 2.38 15.66 -17.45
CA THR A 190 2.35 15.39 -18.90
C THR A 190 3.50 14.47 -19.23
N LYS A 191 3.28 13.45 -20.07
CA LYS A 191 4.37 12.69 -20.67
C LYS A 191 5.41 13.68 -21.16
N LEU A 192 6.63 13.60 -20.66
CA LEU A 192 7.78 14.10 -21.40
C LEU A 192 7.78 13.30 -22.70
N GLU A 193 7.52 13.98 -23.81
CA GLU A 193 7.71 13.44 -25.15
C GLU A 193 9.16 13.02 -25.35
#